data_fa4aea04255f6ff04bccb753daa6c3f3
#
_entry.id   fa4aea04255f6ff04bccb753daa6c3f3
#
_cell.length_a   1.000
_cell.length_b   1.000
_cell.length_c   1.000
_cell.angle_alpha   90.00
_cell.angle_beta   90.00
_cell.angle_gamma   90.00
#
_symmetry.space_group_name_H-M   'P 1'
#
loop_
_entity.id
_entity.type
_entity.pdbx_description
1 polymer ?
#
loop_
_entity_poly.entity_id
_entity_poly.type
_entity_poly.pdbx_seq_one_letter_code
_entity_poly.pdbx_strand_id
1 'polypeptide(L)'
;MRRAGGRRDTRRVDAVRVAHAFDGTRFVPGGATVLVDDGRIVGVETGRTDLPEGVRVTEHPGTVLPGLIDCHTHLVADSSVGGLERTELMTDDEIDAVVADSLRAQRVAGVTTVRDLGDRGYRTLGFRERPGLPRVVAAGPPLTTAGGHCHFLGGAVDGDLRAAVAERADRGVDVVKVMASGGFATPGSDQLGAQFTVDELAVMVDEAHRRGLPLVAHAHSLVGIRNALAAGVDGIEHFTGLTANGIELDDGLLGEVARRGTYVDLTMGNDRSEIARITVLPPPLAALMAKLGAADLDELFMSRIGVLGRLREHGVRVVSGVDSGMAPAKRHGNAWRTVPELVEGGYPVDEALATLTSVAAEACGLAHETGRLARGLAADLLVVDGDLEQDPTVLSRPRQVMVRGTTVDLG
;
A
#
# COMPACT_ATOMS: atom_id res chain seq x y z
N MET A 1 -9.16 -46.77 39.49
CA MET A 1 -9.02 -45.30 39.43
C MET A 1 -7.73 -44.96 38.70
N ARG A 2 -7.79 -44.71 37.40
CA ARG A 2 -6.65 -44.21 36.60
C ARG A 2 -6.84 -42.72 36.42
N ARG A 3 -5.92 -41.91 37.02
CA ARG A 3 -5.89 -40.45 36.84
C ARG A 3 -5.54 -40.15 35.39
N ALA A 4 -6.48 -39.48 34.68
CA ALA A 4 -6.21 -38.89 33.41
C ALA A 4 -5.17 -37.77 33.60
N GLY A 5 -3.96 -38.01 33.09
CA GLY A 5 -2.94 -36.97 32.97
C GLY A 5 -3.37 -36.00 31.90
N GLY A 6 -3.88 -34.84 32.27
CA GLY A 6 -4.09 -33.72 31.38
C GLY A 6 -2.73 -33.33 30.77
N ARG A 7 -2.59 -33.44 29.45
CA ARG A 7 -1.51 -32.80 28.73
C ARG A 7 -1.65 -31.28 29.03
N ARG A 8 -0.73 -30.73 29.81
CA ARG A 8 -0.50 -29.30 29.85
C ARG A 8 -0.03 -28.94 28.45
N ASP A 9 -0.93 -28.30 27.71
CA ASP A 9 -0.61 -27.58 26.49
C ASP A 9 0.38 -26.48 26.91
N THR A 10 1.67 -26.71 26.77
CA THR A 10 2.71 -25.73 27.07
C THR A 10 2.69 -24.75 25.91
N ARG A 11 1.78 -23.77 25.97
CA ARG A 11 1.81 -22.60 25.07
C ARG A 11 3.21 -22.02 25.14
N ARG A 12 3.84 -21.93 23.99
CA ARG A 12 5.22 -21.49 23.87
C ARG A 12 5.20 -20.04 23.44
N VAL A 13 5.41 -19.13 24.39
CA VAL A 13 5.58 -17.71 24.10
C VAL A 13 6.95 -17.51 23.45
N ASP A 14 6.97 -16.85 22.31
CA ASP A 14 8.19 -16.38 21.64
C ASP A 14 8.41 -14.89 21.96
N ALA A 15 9.66 -14.49 22.11
CA ALA A 15 10.06 -13.11 22.36
C ALA A 15 11.08 -12.65 21.31
N VAL A 16 10.84 -11.48 20.73
CA VAL A 16 11.80 -10.79 19.87
C VAL A 16 12.32 -9.59 20.64
N ARG A 17 13.61 -9.61 21.00
CA ARG A 17 14.29 -8.54 21.73
C ARG A 17 15.23 -7.79 20.82
N VAL A 18 15.14 -6.45 20.83
CA VAL A 18 15.89 -5.58 19.93
C VAL A 18 16.45 -4.36 20.63
N ALA A 19 17.52 -3.81 20.04
CA ALA A 19 18.15 -2.60 20.56
C ALA A 19 17.32 -1.33 20.28
N HIS A 20 16.58 -1.30 19.17
CA HIS A 20 15.76 -0.18 18.73
C HIS A 20 14.36 -0.66 18.37
N ALA A 21 13.35 0.19 18.54
CA ALA A 21 11.98 -0.15 18.18
C ALA A 21 11.21 1.07 17.69
N PHE A 22 10.34 0.84 16.69
CA PHE A 22 9.31 1.77 16.25
C PHE A 22 7.94 1.12 16.49
N ASP A 23 7.07 1.76 17.27
CA ASP A 23 5.80 1.13 17.70
C ASP A 23 4.66 1.22 16.67
N GLY A 24 4.92 1.85 15.52
CA GLY A 24 3.95 2.17 14.48
C GLY A 24 3.55 3.65 14.48
N THR A 25 3.95 4.41 15.51
CA THR A 25 3.69 5.85 15.63
C THR A 25 4.91 6.67 16.04
N ARG A 26 5.84 6.06 16.77
CA ARG A 26 7.06 6.74 17.30
C ARG A 26 8.15 5.72 17.62
N PHE A 27 9.36 6.18 17.69
CA PHE A 27 10.47 5.40 18.22
C PHE A 27 10.35 5.21 19.74
N VAL A 28 10.69 4.01 20.20
CA VAL A 28 10.62 3.61 21.61
C VAL A 28 12.03 3.70 22.21
N PRO A 29 12.28 4.60 23.17
CA PRO A 29 13.60 4.73 23.78
C PRO A 29 14.05 3.45 24.48
N GLY A 30 15.32 3.04 24.26
CA GLY A 30 15.92 1.88 24.92
C GLY A 30 15.54 0.52 24.34
N GLY A 31 14.94 0.49 23.16
CA GLY A 31 14.53 -0.73 22.48
C GLY A 31 13.29 -1.41 23.06
N ALA A 32 12.99 -2.62 22.60
CA ALA A 32 11.81 -3.35 23.05
C ALA A 32 12.02 -4.87 23.08
N THR A 33 11.19 -5.54 23.87
CA THR A 33 10.95 -6.97 23.81
C THR A 33 9.48 -7.21 23.44
N VAL A 34 9.23 -7.77 22.26
CA VAL A 34 7.89 -8.09 21.77
C VAL A 34 7.60 -9.56 22.08
N LEU A 35 6.55 -9.82 22.84
CA LEU A 35 6.10 -11.16 23.21
C LEU A 35 4.98 -11.61 22.27
N VAL A 36 5.13 -12.80 21.71
CA VAL A 36 4.20 -13.37 20.72
C VAL A 36 3.70 -14.73 21.20
N ASP A 37 2.39 -14.93 21.19
CA ASP A 37 1.71 -16.19 21.46
C ASP A 37 0.53 -16.35 20.50
N ASP A 38 0.36 -17.51 19.90
CA ASP A 38 -0.73 -17.86 18.98
C ASP A 38 -1.01 -16.80 17.91
N GLY A 39 0.06 -16.33 17.26
CA GLY A 39 -0.03 -15.36 16.15
C GLY A 39 -0.32 -13.92 16.55
N ARG A 40 -0.38 -13.62 17.85
CA ARG A 40 -0.69 -12.29 18.37
C ARG A 40 0.39 -11.74 19.28
N ILE A 41 0.51 -10.43 19.34
CA ILE A 41 1.34 -9.73 20.32
C ILE A 41 0.64 -9.81 21.67
N VAL A 42 1.26 -10.45 22.66
CA VAL A 42 0.73 -10.58 24.02
C VAL A 42 1.37 -9.61 25.01
N GLY A 43 2.49 -8.98 24.62
CA GLY A 43 3.16 -7.94 25.40
C GLY A 43 4.20 -7.21 24.58
N VAL A 44 4.44 -5.95 24.93
CA VAL A 44 5.54 -5.13 24.41
C VAL A 44 6.18 -4.46 25.61
N GLU A 45 7.39 -4.89 25.95
CA GLU A 45 8.15 -4.40 27.11
C GLU A 45 9.26 -3.47 26.62
N THR A 46 9.37 -2.30 27.21
CA THR A 46 10.44 -1.34 26.88
C THR A 46 11.74 -1.73 27.59
N GLY A 47 12.86 -1.62 26.89
CA GLY A 47 14.17 -1.96 27.45
C GLY A 47 14.36 -3.47 27.65
N ARG A 48 15.33 -3.81 28.51
CA ARG A 48 15.65 -5.19 28.85
C ARG A 48 14.93 -5.61 30.13
N THR A 49 13.88 -6.39 29.99
CA THR A 49 13.09 -6.97 31.10
C THR A 49 13.42 -8.45 31.29
N ASP A 50 13.31 -8.91 32.54
CA ASP A 50 13.37 -10.35 32.86
C ASP A 50 12.08 -11.02 32.34
N LEU A 51 12.24 -12.11 31.61
CA LEU A 51 11.14 -12.86 31.03
C LEU A 51 10.83 -14.11 31.86
N PRO A 52 9.57 -14.58 31.86
CA PRO A 52 9.21 -15.83 32.51
C PRO A 52 10.01 -17.03 31.99
N GLU A 53 10.20 -18.04 32.83
CA GLU A 53 10.80 -19.33 32.41
C GLU A 53 10.01 -19.95 31.24
N GLY A 54 10.73 -20.46 30.24
CA GLY A 54 10.17 -21.17 29.10
C GLY A 54 9.87 -20.28 27.89
N VAL A 55 10.08 -18.96 27.96
CA VAL A 55 10.01 -18.04 26.82
C VAL A 55 11.24 -18.23 25.93
N ARG A 56 11.03 -18.48 24.63
CA ARG A 56 12.12 -18.54 23.65
C ARG A 56 12.44 -17.13 23.17
N VAL A 57 13.65 -16.65 23.45
CA VAL A 57 14.10 -15.30 23.09
C VAL A 57 14.99 -15.34 21.86
N THR A 58 14.64 -14.52 20.86
CA THR A 58 15.54 -14.18 19.74
C THR A 58 15.99 -12.73 19.93
N GLU A 59 17.32 -12.50 19.96
CA GLU A 59 17.91 -11.17 20.15
C GLU A 59 18.48 -10.65 18.83
N HIS A 60 18.24 -9.38 18.54
CA HIS A 60 18.81 -8.67 17.38
C HIS A 60 19.34 -7.29 17.79
N PRO A 61 20.49 -6.87 17.24
CA PRO A 61 21.04 -5.53 17.51
C PRO A 61 20.33 -4.40 16.75
N GLY A 62 19.41 -4.74 15.83
CA GLY A 62 18.73 -3.79 14.95
C GLY A 62 17.43 -3.23 15.51
N THR A 63 16.53 -2.86 14.60
CA THR A 63 15.24 -2.24 14.90
C THR A 63 14.08 -3.20 14.61
N VAL A 64 13.12 -3.33 15.55
CA VAL A 64 11.81 -3.94 15.28
C VAL A 64 10.78 -2.84 14.99
N LEU A 65 9.90 -3.14 14.04
CA LEU A 65 8.73 -2.31 13.70
C LEU A 65 7.56 -3.23 13.31
N PRO A 66 6.33 -2.69 13.23
CA PRO A 66 5.22 -3.43 12.61
C PRO A 66 5.60 -3.84 11.18
N GLY A 67 5.09 -4.96 10.71
CA GLY A 67 5.20 -5.31 9.30
C GLY A 67 4.64 -4.21 8.41
N LEU A 68 5.29 -3.97 7.29
CA LEU A 68 4.92 -2.90 6.36
C LEU A 68 3.59 -3.22 5.67
N ILE A 69 2.86 -2.16 5.32
CA ILE A 69 1.61 -2.20 4.56
C ILE A 69 1.82 -1.45 3.25
N ASP A 70 1.75 -2.14 2.10
CA ASP A 70 1.75 -1.51 0.78
C ASP A 70 0.30 -1.20 0.37
N CYS A 71 -0.07 0.09 0.37
CA CYS A 71 -1.44 0.53 0.15
C CYS A 71 -1.89 0.53 -1.32
N HIS A 72 -1.00 0.22 -2.27
CA HIS A 72 -1.33 0.18 -3.69
C HIS A 72 -0.50 -0.87 -4.43
N THR A 73 -1.13 -1.99 -4.73
CA THR A 73 -0.51 -3.08 -5.51
C THR A 73 -1.43 -3.56 -6.62
N HIS A 74 -0.83 -4.19 -7.62
CA HIS A 74 -1.49 -5.01 -8.64
C HIS A 74 -0.86 -6.40 -8.61
N LEU A 75 -1.33 -7.27 -7.72
CA LEU A 75 -0.74 -8.58 -7.46
C LEU A 75 -0.77 -9.51 -8.69
N VAL A 76 -1.69 -9.25 -9.62
CA VAL A 76 -1.84 -10.00 -10.87
C VAL A 76 -0.76 -9.64 -11.93
N ALA A 77 0.05 -8.62 -11.68
CA ALA A 77 1.09 -8.14 -12.58
C ALA A 77 2.50 -8.48 -12.06
N ASP A 78 3.39 -8.90 -12.93
CA ASP A 78 4.72 -9.44 -12.63
C ASP A 78 5.84 -8.39 -12.60
N SER A 79 5.50 -7.12 -12.56
CA SER A 79 6.42 -5.96 -12.61
C SER A 79 7.21 -5.83 -13.91
N SER A 80 6.87 -6.54 -14.95
CA SER A 80 7.46 -6.34 -16.27
C SER A 80 6.70 -5.27 -17.07
N VAL A 81 7.31 -4.77 -18.14
CA VAL A 81 6.64 -3.82 -19.04
C VAL A 81 5.41 -4.50 -19.67
N GLY A 82 4.24 -3.88 -19.53
CA GLY A 82 2.97 -4.43 -20.02
C GLY A 82 2.47 -5.65 -19.20
N GLY A 83 2.98 -5.83 -17.98
CA GLY A 83 2.62 -6.95 -17.12
C GLY A 83 1.15 -6.97 -16.74
N LEU A 84 0.57 -5.81 -16.48
CA LEU A 84 -0.84 -5.70 -16.12
C LEU A 84 -1.77 -5.95 -17.32
N GLU A 85 -1.44 -5.38 -18.48
CA GLU A 85 -2.22 -5.54 -19.71
C GLU A 85 -2.23 -6.99 -20.21
N ARG A 86 -1.13 -7.72 -20.00
CA ARG A 86 -1.04 -9.15 -20.39
C ARG A 86 -2.01 -10.04 -19.63
N THR A 87 -2.51 -9.61 -18.48
CA THR A 87 -3.50 -10.38 -17.71
C THR A 87 -4.75 -10.71 -18.53
N GLU A 88 -5.10 -9.88 -19.53
CA GLU A 88 -6.22 -10.13 -20.44
C GLU A 88 -6.08 -11.46 -21.22
N LEU A 89 -4.85 -11.87 -21.49
CA LEU A 89 -4.53 -13.08 -22.26
C LEU A 89 -4.18 -14.29 -21.39
N MET A 90 -4.07 -14.10 -20.07
CA MET A 90 -3.68 -15.15 -19.13
C MET A 90 -4.87 -15.99 -18.69
N THR A 91 -4.62 -17.26 -18.44
CA THR A 91 -5.55 -18.14 -17.74
C THR A 91 -5.62 -17.82 -16.25
N ASP A 92 -6.67 -18.25 -15.59
CA ASP A 92 -6.83 -18.07 -14.15
C ASP A 92 -5.68 -18.69 -13.33
N ASP A 93 -5.19 -19.86 -13.72
CA ASP A 93 -4.07 -20.54 -13.05
C ASP A 93 -2.76 -19.77 -13.21
N GLU A 94 -2.50 -19.16 -14.39
CA GLU A 94 -1.36 -18.30 -14.63
C GLU A 94 -1.43 -17.03 -13.78
N ILE A 95 -2.60 -16.40 -13.68
CA ILE A 95 -2.82 -15.24 -12.79
C ILE A 95 -2.57 -15.63 -11.34
N ASP A 96 -3.11 -16.75 -10.86
CA ASP A 96 -2.92 -17.22 -9.49
C ASP A 96 -1.45 -17.49 -9.16
N ALA A 97 -0.68 -18.01 -10.11
CA ALA A 97 0.76 -18.20 -9.96
C ALA A 97 1.49 -16.86 -9.78
N VAL A 98 1.16 -15.85 -10.60
CA VAL A 98 1.72 -14.49 -10.49
C VAL A 98 1.34 -13.87 -9.14
N VAL A 99 0.09 -13.96 -8.71
CA VAL A 99 -0.36 -13.44 -7.39
C VAL A 99 0.45 -14.08 -6.25
N ALA A 100 0.66 -15.40 -6.31
CA ALA A 100 1.43 -16.11 -5.29
C ALA A 100 2.90 -15.64 -5.24
N ASP A 101 3.53 -15.43 -6.40
CA ASP A 101 4.91 -14.96 -6.50
C ASP A 101 5.04 -13.50 -6.04
N SER A 102 4.10 -12.64 -6.43
CA SER A 102 3.99 -11.24 -5.99
C SER A 102 3.91 -11.15 -4.47
N LEU A 103 3.05 -11.94 -3.84
CA LEU A 103 2.93 -11.99 -2.37
C LEU A 103 4.18 -12.53 -1.69
N ARG A 104 4.89 -13.51 -2.30
CA ARG A 104 6.17 -13.97 -1.77
C ARG A 104 7.23 -12.87 -1.82
N ALA A 105 7.30 -12.10 -2.92
CA ALA A 105 8.21 -10.96 -3.05
C ALA A 105 7.90 -9.87 -2.01
N GLN A 106 6.62 -9.54 -1.81
CA GLN A 106 6.19 -8.59 -0.78
C GLN A 106 6.64 -9.02 0.62
N ARG A 107 6.36 -10.28 1.01
CA ARG A 107 6.65 -10.74 2.38
C ARG A 107 8.14 -10.79 2.71
N VAL A 108 9.02 -11.20 1.78
CA VAL A 108 10.46 -11.24 2.04
C VAL A 108 11.07 -9.85 2.17
N ALA A 109 10.41 -8.83 1.62
CA ALA A 109 10.75 -7.43 1.80
C ALA A 109 10.14 -6.80 3.08
N GLY A 110 9.48 -7.59 3.93
CA GLY A 110 8.90 -7.10 5.19
C GLY A 110 7.47 -6.57 5.08
N VAL A 111 6.82 -6.69 3.91
CA VAL A 111 5.41 -6.32 3.74
C VAL A 111 4.53 -7.47 4.22
N THR A 112 3.69 -7.22 5.21
CA THR A 112 2.81 -8.20 5.84
C THR A 112 1.34 -8.00 5.47
N THR A 113 1.01 -6.85 4.89
CA THR A 113 -0.32 -6.53 4.38
C THR A 113 -0.18 -5.75 3.07
N VAL A 114 -1.05 -6.03 2.11
CA VAL A 114 -1.13 -5.31 0.84
C VAL A 114 -2.57 -4.91 0.56
N ARG A 115 -2.76 -3.73 -0.06
CA ARG A 115 -4.04 -3.34 -0.65
C ARG A 115 -3.93 -3.47 -2.17
N ASP A 116 -4.58 -4.48 -2.72
CA ASP A 116 -4.68 -4.69 -4.16
C ASP A 116 -5.81 -3.84 -4.74
N LEU A 117 -5.46 -2.88 -5.58
CA LEU A 117 -6.38 -1.89 -6.13
C LEU A 117 -6.76 -2.16 -7.60
N GLY A 118 -6.60 -3.36 -8.04
CA GLY A 118 -7.06 -3.76 -9.36
C GLY A 118 -6.54 -5.14 -9.76
N ASP A 119 -7.44 -6.09 -9.79
CA ASP A 119 -7.20 -7.42 -10.34
C ASP A 119 -8.16 -7.74 -11.49
N ARG A 120 -7.97 -8.89 -12.12
CA ARG A 120 -8.86 -9.47 -13.11
C ARG A 120 -9.59 -10.66 -12.49
N GLY A 121 -10.93 -10.63 -12.55
CA GLY A 121 -11.76 -11.78 -12.16
C GLY A 121 -11.81 -12.08 -10.66
N TYR A 122 -11.50 -11.10 -9.80
CA TYR A 122 -11.50 -11.22 -8.32
C TYR A 122 -10.52 -12.27 -7.78
N ARG A 123 -9.43 -12.54 -8.52
CA ARG A 123 -8.46 -13.61 -8.16
C ARG A 123 -7.81 -13.38 -6.80
N THR A 124 -7.51 -12.13 -6.46
CA THR A 124 -6.84 -11.77 -5.21
C THR A 124 -7.67 -12.07 -3.96
N LEU A 125 -9.01 -12.14 -4.07
CA LEU A 125 -9.89 -12.58 -2.98
C LEU A 125 -9.53 -13.97 -2.44
N GLY A 126 -9.07 -14.88 -3.30
CA GLY A 126 -8.65 -16.24 -2.93
C GLY A 126 -7.35 -16.29 -2.11
N PHE A 127 -6.66 -15.16 -1.96
CA PHE A 127 -5.37 -15.08 -1.27
C PHE A 127 -5.41 -14.34 0.09
N ARG A 128 -6.56 -13.79 0.49
CA ARG A 128 -6.72 -12.91 1.66
C ARG A 128 -6.03 -13.39 2.92
N GLU A 129 -6.23 -14.65 3.27
CA GLU A 129 -5.85 -15.22 4.56
C GLU A 129 -4.97 -16.46 4.39
N ARG A 130 -4.24 -16.58 3.26
CA ARG A 130 -3.36 -17.75 3.06
C ARG A 130 -2.24 -17.75 4.09
N PRO A 131 -2.03 -18.86 4.82
CA PRO A 131 -0.98 -18.95 5.83
C PRO A 131 0.40 -18.63 5.26
N GLY A 132 1.19 -17.83 6.00
CA GLY A 132 2.54 -17.46 5.62
C GLY A 132 2.68 -16.48 4.45
N LEU A 133 1.56 -15.96 3.91
CA LEU A 133 1.55 -14.86 2.93
C LEU A 133 0.98 -13.58 3.57
N PRO A 134 1.32 -12.41 3.04
CA PRO A 134 0.72 -11.14 3.45
C PRO A 134 -0.81 -11.19 3.39
N ARG A 135 -1.47 -10.47 4.30
CA ARG A 135 -2.90 -10.20 4.22
C ARG A 135 -3.20 -9.37 2.97
N VAL A 136 -4.27 -9.69 2.28
CA VAL A 136 -4.71 -8.96 1.09
C VAL A 136 -6.01 -8.21 1.41
N VAL A 137 -6.02 -6.90 1.21
CA VAL A 137 -7.21 -6.03 1.12
C VAL A 137 -7.49 -5.87 -0.37
N ALA A 138 -8.59 -6.42 -0.86
CA ALA A 138 -8.82 -6.58 -2.30
C ALA A 138 -9.96 -5.70 -2.82
N ALA A 139 -9.74 -5.02 -3.94
CA ALA A 139 -10.75 -4.24 -4.66
C ALA A 139 -11.46 -5.03 -5.77
N GLY A 140 -10.83 -6.08 -6.31
CA GLY A 140 -11.29 -6.71 -7.54
C GLY A 140 -11.10 -5.82 -8.78
N PRO A 141 -11.82 -6.07 -9.90
CA PRO A 141 -11.73 -5.25 -11.10
C PRO A 141 -12.15 -3.80 -10.85
N PRO A 142 -11.30 -2.80 -11.16
CA PRO A 142 -11.60 -1.41 -10.87
C PRO A 142 -12.72 -0.88 -11.78
N LEU A 143 -13.61 -0.06 -11.22
CA LEU A 143 -14.68 0.60 -11.99
C LEU A 143 -14.07 1.59 -12.97
N THR A 144 -14.41 1.47 -14.25
CA THR A 144 -13.94 2.35 -15.33
C THR A 144 -15.01 2.49 -16.40
N THR A 145 -14.86 3.44 -17.31
CA THR A 145 -15.72 3.57 -18.48
C THR A 145 -15.34 2.57 -19.57
N ALA A 146 -16.23 2.36 -20.55
CA ALA A 146 -15.93 1.53 -21.71
C ALA A 146 -14.69 2.09 -22.46
N GLY A 147 -13.64 1.26 -22.63
CA GLY A 147 -12.35 1.70 -23.19
C GLY A 147 -11.55 2.64 -22.29
N GLY A 148 -11.99 2.90 -21.08
CA GLY A 148 -11.32 3.73 -20.08
C GLY A 148 -10.06 3.08 -19.50
N HIS A 149 -9.43 3.76 -18.55
CA HIS A 149 -8.18 3.28 -17.95
C HIS A 149 -8.37 1.91 -17.29
N CYS A 150 -7.45 0.99 -17.53
CA CYS A 150 -7.46 -0.39 -17.06
C CYS A 150 -8.74 -1.20 -17.39
N HIS A 151 -9.45 -0.86 -18.49
CA HIS A 151 -10.66 -1.58 -18.92
C HIS A 151 -10.41 -3.08 -19.16
N PHE A 152 -9.21 -3.47 -19.54
CA PHE A 152 -8.79 -4.85 -19.77
C PHE A 152 -8.84 -5.72 -18.49
N LEU A 153 -8.94 -5.15 -17.29
CA LEU A 153 -9.18 -5.88 -16.05
C LEU A 153 -10.65 -6.32 -15.89
N GLY A 154 -11.54 -5.91 -16.81
CA GLY A 154 -12.93 -6.36 -16.81
C GLY A 154 -13.88 -5.55 -15.92
N GLY A 155 -13.46 -4.37 -15.46
CA GLY A 155 -14.27 -3.50 -14.58
C GLY A 155 -15.05 -2.39 -15.28
N ALA A 156 -15.12 -2.41 -16.62
CA ALA A 156 -15.88 -1.42 -17.39
C ALA A 156 -17.37 -1.46 -17.04
N VAL A 157 -17.93 -0.27 -16.77
CA VAL A 157 -19.35 -0.11 -16.42
C VAL A 157 -20.09 0.47 -17.61
N ASP A 158 -21.17 -0.22 -18.00
CA ASP A 158 -22.14 0.25 -18.97
C ASP A 158 -23.51 0.30 -18.28
N GLY A 159 -23.96 1.50 -17.92
CA GLY A 159 -25.28 1.74 -17.33
C GLY A 159 -25.29 1.97 -15.81
N ASP A 160 -25.83 1.03 -15.02
CA ASP A 160 -26.11 1.25 -13.60
C ASP A 160 -24.86 1.20 -12.70
N LEU A 161 -24.33 2.39 -12.35
CA LEU A 161 -23.17 2.53 -11.47
C LEU A 161 -23.41 1.99 -10.07
N ARG A 162 -24.63 2.11 -9.54
CA ARG A 162 -25.02 1.60 -8.24
C ARG A 162 -24.99 0.07 -8.23
N ALA A 163 -25.53 -0.56 -9.28
CA ALA A 163 -25.47 -2.02 -9.44
C ALA A 163 -24.03 -2.52 -9.60
N ALA A 164 -23.16 -1.76 -10.26
CA ALA A 164 -21.76 -2.12 -10.43
C ALA A 164 -20.99 -2.11 -9.11
N VAL A 165 -21.26 -1.14 -8.22
CA VAL A 165 -20.68 -1.13 -6.86
C VAL A 165 -21.27 -2.26 -6.01
N ALA A 166 -22.59 -2.48 -6.10
CA ALA A 166 -23.26 -3.54 -5.37
C ALA A 166 -22.69 -4.93 -5.74
N GLU A 167 -22.43 -5.19 -7.01
CA GLU A 167 -21.81 -6.45 -7.48
C GLU A 167 -20.46 -6.70 -6.80
N ARG A 168 -19.58 -5.68 -6.71
CA ARG A 168 -18.29 -5.81 -6.03
C ARG A 168 -18.45 -6.10 -4.54
N ALA A 169 -19.37 -5.41 -3.88
CA ALA A 169 -19.70 -5.67 -2.48
C ALA A 169 -20.23 -7.10 -2.27
N ASP A 170 -21.09 -7.58 -3.16
CA ASP A 170 -21.66 -8.94 -3.09
C ASP A 170 -20.59 -10.02 -3.38
N ARG A 171 -19.54 -9.70 -4.14
CA ARG A 171 -18.32 -10.52 -4.29
C ARG A 171 -17.47 -10.54 -3.04
N GLY A 172 -17.71 -9.59 -2.14
CA GLY A 172 -17.02 -9.48 -0.86
C GLY A 172 -15.67 -8.77 -0.96
N VAL A 173 -15.52 -7.76 -1.80
CA VAL A 173 -14.32 -6.90 -1.79
C VAL A 173 -14.21 -6.13 -0.46
N ASP A 174 -13.02 -5.63 -0.15
CA ASP A 174 -12.75 -4.85 1.06
C ASP A 174 -12.77 -3.34 0.79
N VAL A 175 -12.62 -2.95 -0.47
CA VAL A 175 -12.57 -1.57 -0.94
C VAL A 175 -13.09 -1.50 -2.37
N VAL A 176 -13.75 -0.41 -2.74
CA VAL A 176 -14.13 -0.16 -4.13
C VAL A 176 -13.06 0.73 -4.78
N LYS A 177 -12.56 0.34 -5.95
CA LYS A 177 -11.65 1.14 -6.77
C LYS A 177 -12.37 1.70 -7.98
N VAL A 178 -12.18 3.00 -8.25
CA VAL A 178 -12.66 3.68 -9.47
C VAL A 178 -11.52 4.38 -10.20
N MET A 179 -11.57 4.39 -11.52
CA MET A 179 -10.66 5.15 -12.38
C MET A 179 -11.29 6.50 -12.71
N ALA A 180 -11.02 7.53 -11.89
CA ALA A 180 -11.62 8.86 -12.04
C ALA A 180 -11.01 9.66 -13.21
N SER A 181 -9.80 9.27 -13.67
CA SER A 181 -9.15 9.83 -14.87
C SER A 181 -8.57 8.75 -15.76
N GLY A 182 -8.12 9.09 -16.95
CA GLY A 182 -7.21 8.24 -17.70
C GLY A 182 -5.85 8.09 -17.03
N GLY A 183 -5.01 7.18 -17.53
CA GLY A 183 -3.71 6.88 -16.95
C GLY A 183 -2.68 6.42 -17.98
N PHE A 184 -1.44 6.19 -17.54
CA PHE A 184 -0.29 5.90 -18.42
C PHE A 184 -0.29 4.46 -18.95
N ALA A 185 -0.88 3.51 -18.22
CA ALA A 185 -0.88 2.09 -18.58
C ALA A 185 -1.91 1.73 -19.68
N THR A 186 -2.80 2.64 -20.07
CA THR A 186 -3.82 2.34 -21.07
C THR A 186 -3.66 3.28 -22.27
N PRO A 187 -3.12 2.79 -23.41
CA PRO A 187 -2.99 3.59 -24.62
C PRO A 187 -4.36 4.18 -25.05
N GLY A 188 -4.37 5.49 -25.34
CA GLY A 188 -5.56 6.20 -25.80
C GLY A 188 -6.52 6.66 -24.70
N SER A 189 -6.31 6.33 -23.43
CA SER A 189 -7.08 6.91 -22.34
C SER A 189 -6.73 8.39 -22.12
N ASP A 190 -7.71 9.23 -21.81
CA ASP A 190 -7.51 10.68 -21.61
C ASP A 190 -6.95 10.97 -20.22
N GLN A 191 -5.63 11.21 -20.16
CA GLN A 191 -4.91 11.50 -18.93
C GLN A 191 -5.22 12.88 -18.33
N LEU A 192 -5.78 13.80 -19.10
CA LEU A 192 -6.12 15.17 -18.69
C LEU A 192 -7.60 15.34 -18.35
N GLY A 193 -8.45 14.42 -18.81
CA GLY A 193 -9.89 14.43 -18.59
C GLY A 193 -10.29 13.67 -17.32
N ALA A 194 -11.59 13.73 -17.03
CA ALA A 194 -12.25 12.89 -16.04
C ALA A 194 -13.04 11.79 -16.75
N GLN A 195 -12.99 10.56 -16.23
CA GLN A 195 -13.80 9.45 -16.75
C GLN A 195 -15.24 9.47 -16.23
N PHE A 196 -15.45 10.08 -15.07
CA PHE A 196 -16.76 10.22 -14.42
C PHE A 196 -16.99 11.66 -13.96
N THR A 197 -18.24 12.09 -14.01
CA THR A 197 -18.70 13.35 -13.42
C THR A 197 -18.75 13.25 -11.89
N VAL A 198 -18.91 14.39 -11.21
CA VAL A 198 -19.10 14.43 -9.74
C VAL A 198 -20.32 13.62 -9.33
N ASP A 199 -21.44 13.75 -10.04
CA ASP A 199 -22.71 13.07 -9.71
C ASP A 199 -22.58 11.55 -9.87
N GLU A 200 -21.90 11.06 -10.92
CA GLU A 200 -21.64 9.64 -11.12
C GLU A 200 -20.74 9.07 -10.03
N LEU A 201 -19.66 9.76 -9.65
CA LEU A 201 -18.81 9.36 -8.55
C LEU A 201 -19.56 9.38 -7.21
N ALA A 202 -20.43 10.38 -6.97
CA ALA A 202 -21.24 10.47 -5.76
C ALA A 202 -22.22 9.30 -5.63
N VAL A 203 -22.81 8.83 -6.74
CA VAL A 203 -23.64 7.61 -6.75
C VAL A 203 -22.84 6.37 -6.33
N MET A 204 -21.59 6.24 -6.83
CA MET A 204 -20.71 5.12 -6.46
C MET A 204 -20.27 5.19 -5.00
N VAL A 205 -19.89 6.39 -4.51
CA VAL A 205 -19.50 6.62 -3.11
C VAL A 205 -20.66 6.30 -2.16
N ASP A 206 -21.87 6.82 -2.46
CA ASP A 206 -23.07 6.57 -1.65
C ASP A 206 -23.37 5.07 -1.52
N GLU A 207 -23.30 4.33 -2.62
CA GLU A 207 -23.54 2.88 -2.60
C GLU A 207 -22.42 2.13 -1.85
N ALA A 208 -21.14 2.49 -2.05
CA ALA A 208 -20.04 1.88 -1.34
C ALA A 208 -20.17 2.10 0.18
N HIS A 209 -20.41 3.34 0.60
CA HIS A 209 -20.59 3.69 2.01
C HIS A 209 -21.81 3.01 2.62
N ARG A 210 -22.93 2.91 1.88
CA ARG A 210 -24.12 2.19 2.32
C ARG A 210 -23.84 0.70 2.56
N ARG A 211 -22.85 0.13 1.85
CA ARG A 211 -22.37 -1.24 2.02
C ARG A 211 -21.24 -1.36 3.05
N GLY A 212 -20.83 -0.25 3.69
CA GLY A 212 -19.73 -0.22 4.65
C GLY A 212 -18.34 -0.35 4.04
N LEU A 213 -18.20 -0.06 2.74
CA LEU A 213 -16.93 -0.13 2.00
C LEU A 213 -16.39 1.27 1.74
N PRO A 214 -15.06 1.49 1.91
CA PRO A 214 -14.43 2.69 1.40
C PRO A 214 -14.36 2.65 -0.12
N LEU A 215 -14.35 3.84 -0.75
CA LEU A 215 -14.11 4.00 -2.18
C LEU A 215 -12.87 4.86 -2.42
N VAL A 216 -11.91 4.33 -3.19
CA VAL A 216 -10.68 5.03 -3.56
C VAL A 216 -10.60 5.26 -5.07
N ALA A 217 -10.07 6.41 -5.47
CA ALA A 217 -10.04 6.86 -6.85
C ALA A 217 -8.60 6.94 -7.40
N HIS A 218 -8.34 6.34 -8.54
CA HIS A 218 -7.20 6.69 -9.39
C HIS A 218 -7.43 8.06 -10.01
N ALA A 219 -6.54 9.02 -9.84
CA ALA A 219 -6.64 10.31 -10.48
C ALA A 219 -5.28 10.95 -10.77
N HIS A 220 -4.92 11.05 -12.05
CA HIS A 220 -3.80 11.85 -12.52
C HIS A 220 -4.23 13.27 -12.85
N SER A 221 -5.38 13.46 -13.53
CA SER A 221 -5.84 14.76 -13.93
C SER A 221 -6.33 15.61 -12.76
N LEU A 222 -6.12 16.92 -12.81
CA LEU A 222 -6.66 17.86 -11.83
C LEU A 222 -8.20 17.82 -11.78
N VAL A 223 -8.87 17.68 -12.93
CA VAL A 223 -10.33 17.57 -12.97
C VAL A 223 -10.81 16.26 -12.34
N GLY A 224 -10.12 15.13 -12.57
CA GLY A 224 -10.44 13.86 -11.92
C GLY A 224 -10.25 13.92 -10.39
N ILE A 225 -9.19 14.56 -9.91
CA ILE A 225 -8.96 14.80 -8.47
C ILE A 225 -10.09 15.64 -7.87
N ARG A 226 -10.47 16.76 -8.52
CA ARG A 226 -11.54 17.64 -8.03
C ARG A 226 -12.90 16.94 -8.02
N ASN A 227 -13.22 16.17 -9.06
CA ASN A 227 -14.46 15.40 -9.12
C ASN A 227 -14.51 14.32 -8.01
N ALA A 228 -13.43 13.55 -7.84
CA ALA A 228 -13.33 12.55 -6.79
C ALA A 228 -13.46 13.14 -5.39
N LEU A 229 -12.75 14.25 -5.13
CA LEU A 229 -12.81 14.94 -3.85
C LEU A 229 -14.22 15.52 -3.59
N ALA A 230 -14.85 16.14 -4.60
CA ALA A 230 -16.20 16.70 -4.47
C ALA A 230 -17.24 15.62 -4.19
N ALA A 231 -17.11 14.44 -4.82
CA ALA A 231 -17.97 13.28 -4.62
C ALA A 231 -17.78 12.60 -3.24
N GLY A 232 -16.69 12.89 -2.52
CA GLY A 232 -16.47 12.38 -1.16
C GLY A 232 -15.77 11.03 -1.10
N VAL A 233 -14.84 10.73 -2.02
CA VAL A 233 -14.02 9.52 -1.96
C VAL A 233 -13.14 9.49 -0.70
N ASP A 234 -12.84 8.30 -0.21
CA ASP A 234 -12.04 8.08 1.01
C ASP A 234 -10.54 8.22 0.75
N GLY A 235 -10.10 7.97 -0.50
CA GLY A 235 -8.70 8.08 -0.89
C GLY A 235 -8.52 8.43 -2.36
N ILE A 236 -7.39 9.08 -2.68
CA ILE A 236 -6.99 9.42 -4.05
C ILE A 236 -5.58 8.91 -4.29
N GLU A 237 -5.47 8.03 -5.27
CA GLU A 237 -4.23 7.42 -5.71
C GLU A 237 -3.57 8.28 -6.80
N HIS A 238 -2.23 8.30 -6.83
CA HIS A 238 -1.36 9.11 -7.70
C HIS A 238 -1.39 10.60 -7.42
N PHE A 239 -2.54 11.21 -7.30
CA PHE A 239 -2.74 12.62 -6.95
C PHE A 239 -1.78 13.56 -7.71
N THR A 240 -1.67 13.40 -9.05
CA THR A 240 -0.64 14.08 -9.83
C THR A 240 -0.99 15.54 -10.13
N GLY A 241 -2.27 15.85 -10.37
CA GLY A 241 -2.72 17.21 -10.68
C GLY A 241 -2.42 17.65 -12.12
N LEU A 242 -2.47 16.71 -13.08
CA LEU A 242 -2.17 17.01 -14.49
C LEU A 242 -3.22 17.93 -15.12
N THR A 243 -2.73 18.94 -15.83
CA THR A 243 -3.51 19.85 -16.69
C THR A 243 -2.84 20.00 -18.06
N ALA A 244 -3.47 20.72 -18.96
CA ALA A 244 -2.84 21.05 -20.24
C ALA A 244 -1.56 21.91 -20.08
N ASN A 245 -1.38 22.59 -18.94
CA ASN A 245 -0.26 23.47 -18.66
C ASN A 245 0.84 22.79 -17.80
N GLY A 246 0.60 21.57 -17.29
CA GLY A 246 1.53 20.86 -16.42
C GLY A 246 0.86 20.35 -15.16
N ILE A 247 1.59 20.31 -14.04
CA ILE A 247 1.08 19.91 -12.72
C ILE A 247 0.58 21.14 -11.98
N GLU A 248 -0.70 21.11 -11.56
CA GLU A 248 -1.34 22.20 -10.85
C GLU A 248 -2.01 21.66 -9.58
N LEU A 249 -1.37 21.86 -8.43
CA LEU A 249 -1.90 21.55 -7.10
C LEU A 249 -1.81 22.81 -6.26
N ASP A 250 -2.92 23.56 -6.17
CA ASP A 250 -2.98 24.78 -5.38
C ASP A 250 -3.25 24.51 -3.88
N ASP A 251 -2.91 25.47 -3.01
CA ASP A 251 -3.07 25.35 -1.57
C ASP A 251 -4.53 25.23 -1.14
N GLY A 252 -5.46 25.78 -1.92
CA GLY A 252 -6.89 25.65 -1.70
C GLY A 252 -7.34 24.19 -1.83
N LEU A 253 -6.86 23.48 -2.86
CA LEU A 253 -7.11 22.05 -3.06
C LEU A 253 -6.49 21.23 -1.92
N LEU A 254 -5.23 21.48 -1.56
CA LEU A 254 -4.55 20.74 -0.48
C LEU A 254 -5.27 20.93 0.87
N GLY A 255 -5.67 22.18 1.17
CA GLY A 255 -6.47 22.48 2.36
C GLY A 255 -7.85 21.82 2.35
N GLU A 256 -8.47 21.64 1.19
CA GLU A 256 -9.75 20.93 1.07
C GLU A 256 -9.57 19.42 1.31
N VAL A 257 -8.54 18.79 0.73
CA VAL A 257 -8.18 17.38 0.95
C VAL A 257 -7.97 17.11 2.43
N ALA A 258 -7.17 17.95 3.10
CA ALA A 258 -6.91 17.83 4.55
C ALA A 258 -8.19 17.96 5.39
N ARG A 259 -9.03 18.96 5.08
CA ARG A 259 -10.28 19.22 5.81
C ARG A 259 -11.30 18.10 5.66
N ARG A 260 -11.33 17.41 4.51
CA ARG A 260 -12.18 16.24 4.27
C ARG A 260 -11.63 14.97 4.87
N GLY A 261 -10.35 14.95 5.24
CA GLY A 261 -9.67 13.76 5.77
C GLY A 261 -9.44 12.67 4.71
N THR A 262 -9.53 13.04 3.41
CA THR A 262 -9.27 12.12 2.31
C THR A 262 -7.79 11.70 2.31
N TYR A 263 -7.52 10.42 2.26
CA TYR A 263 -6.16 9.91 2.14
C TYR A 263 -5.57 10.19 0.76
N VAL A 264 -4.28 10.46 0.71
CA VAL A 264 -3.53 10.63 -0.54
C VAL A 264 -2.39 9.64 -0.60
N ASP A 265 -2.28 8.92 -1.71
CA ASP A 265 -1.14 8.10 -2.07
C ASP A 265 -0.50 8.63 -3.34
N LEU A 266 0.76 9.07 -3.27
CA LEU A 266 1.49 9.52 -4.45
C LEU A 266 2.08 8.37 -5.26
N THR A 267 1.89 7.12 -4.84
CA THR A 267 2.47 5.93 -5.47
C THR A 267 3.99 6.06 -5.69
N MET A 268 4.68 6.44 -4.62
CA MET A 268 6.15 6.57 -4.59
C MET A 268 6.81 5.18 -4.50
N GLY A 269 8.09 5.10 -4.11
CA GLY A 269 8.80 3.82 -3.94
C GLY A 269 9.43 3.28 -5.21
N ASN A 270 9.79 4.16 -6.12
CA ASN A 270 10.43 3.80 -7.39
C ASN A 270 11.88 3.34 -7.19
N ASP A 271 12.29 2.34 -7.97
CA ASP A 271 13.71 2.03 -8.13
C ASP A 271 14.34 2.98 -9.14
N ARG A 272 15.05 4.02 -8.63
CA ARG A 272 15.71 5.02 -9.48
C ARG A 272 16.74 4.39 -10.43
N SER A 273 17.36 3.25 -10.07
CA SER A 273 18.29 2.56 -10.94
C SER A 273 17.61 1.92 -12.15
N GLU A 274 16.38 1.47 -12.01
CA GLU A 274 15.57 0.98 -13.13
C GLU A 274 15.03 2.15 -13.97
N ILE A 275 14.65 3.27 -13.34
CA ILE A 275 14.26 4.50 -14.06
C ILE A 275 15.41 4.97 -14.97
N ALA A 276 16.64 5.00 -14.47
CA ALA A 276 17.81 5.42 -15.22
C ALA A 276 18.13 4.52 -16.43
N ARG A 277 17.57 3.30 -16.47
CA ARG A 277 17.71 2.38 -17.63
C ARG A 277 16.69 2.61 -18.73
N ILE A 278 15.68 3.44 -18.48
CA ILE A 278 14.65 3.72 -19.49
C ILE A 278 15.23 4.64 -20.56
N THR A 279 15.52 4.07 -21.71
CA THR A 279 16.07 4.81 -22.86
C THR A 279 15.02 5.26 -23.87
N VAL A 280 13.84 4.64 -23.84
CA VAL A 280 12.70 4.96 -24.71
C VAL A 280 11.47 5.20 -23.84
N LEU A 281 11.00 6.44 -23.85
CA LEU A 281 9.81 6.82 -23.10
C LEU A 281 8.54 6.46 -23.86
N PRO A 282 7.51 5.94 -23.17
CA PRO A 282 6.17 5.87 -23.75
C PRO A 282 5.73 7.26 -24.25
N PRO A 283 5.10 7.37 -25.43
CA PRO A 283 4.73 8.68 -26.00
C PRO A 283 3.95 9.59 -25.07
N PRO A 284 2.99 9.11 -24.23
CA PRO A 284 2.28 9.96 -23.28
C PRO A 284 3.20 10.57 -22.21
N LEU A 285 4.16 9.77 -21.71
CA LEU A 285 5.13 10.22 -20.71
C LEU A 285 6.12 11.23 -21.32
N ALA A 286 6.60 10.99 -22.54
CA ALA A 286 7.45 11.93 -23.26
C ALA A 286 6.74 13.28 -23.49
N ALA A 287 5.45 13.25 -23.86
CA ALA A 287 4.64 14.46 -24.04
C ALA A 287 4.44 15.20 -22.70
N LEU A 288 4.24 14.49 -21.58
CA LEU A 288 4.15 15.10 -20.26
C LEU A 288 5.46 15.78 -19.87
N MET A 289 6.60 15.08 -20.01
CA MET A 289 7.91 15.65 -19.70
C MET A 289 8.20 16.92 -20.49
N ALA A 290 7.90 16.92 -21.79
CA ALA A 290 8.04 18.10 -22.64
C ALA A 290 7.19 19.27 -22.14
N LYS A 291 5.97 19.04 -21.68
CA LYS A 291 5.08 20.06 -21.09
C LYS A 291 5.59 20.62 -19.77
N LEU A 292 6.16 19.75 -18.94
CA LEU A 292 6.71 20.12 -17.63
C LEU A 292 8.09 20.79 -17.75
N GLY A 293 8.69 20.74 -18.94
CA GLY A 293 10.08 21.17 -19.13
C GLY A 293 11.10 20.28 -18.43
N ALA A 294 10.71 19.07 -18.04
CA ALA A 294 11.59 18.13 -17.36
C ALA A 294 12.59 17.54 -18.36
N ALA A 295 13.88 17.68 -18.04
CA ALA A 295 14.95 17.20 -18.92
C ALA A 295 15.04 15.68 -18.94
N ASP A 296 14.70 15.03 -17.81
CA ASP A 296 14.71 13.58 -17.63
C ASP A 296 13.67 13.11 -16.61
N LEU A 297 13.59 11.79 -16.42
CA LEU A 297 12.64 11.18 -15.47
C LEU A 297 12.98 11.48 -14.00
N ASP A 298 14.25 11.73 -13.69
CA ASP A 298 14.66 12.05 -12.32
C ASP A 298 14.13 13.44 -11.92
N GLU A 299 14.18 14.43 -12.83
CA GLU A 299 13.60 15.75 -12.60
C GLU A 299 12.07 15.67 -12.41
N LEU A 300 11.38 14.87 -13.22
CA LEU A 300 9.94 14.61 -13.02
C LEU A 300 9.69 13.98 -11.64
N PHE A 301 10.51 13.02 -11.25
CA PHE A 301 10.41 12.35 -9.95
C PHE A 301 10.66 13.35 -8.80
N MET A 302 11.69 14.19 -8.90
CA MET A 302 11.99 15.23 -7.91
C MET A 302 10.86 16.24 -7.76
N SER A 303 10.16 16.57 -8.84
CA SER A 303 8.98 17.45 -8.77
C SER A 303 7.87 16.85 -7.89
N ARG A 304 7.70 15.51 -7.91
CA ARG A 304 6.72 14.82 -7.06
C ARG A 304 7.15 14.77 -5.60
N ILE A 305 8.47 14.62 -5.33
CA ILE A 305 9.01 14.73 -3.97
C ILE A 305 8.70 16.12 -3.39
N GLY A 306 8.80 17.18 -4.17
CA GLY A 306 8.44 18.54 -3.75
C GLY A 306 6.97 18.69 -3.33
N VAL A 307 6.05 17.87 -3.86
CA VAL A 307 4.64 17.86 -3.45
C VAL A 307 4.46 17.31 -2.03
N LEU A 308 5.29 16.34 -1.61
CA LEU A 308 5.20 15.70 -0.29
C LEU A 308 5.27 16.72 0.86
N GLY A 309 6.24 17.62 0.81
CA GLY A 309 6.38 18.68 1.84
C GLY A 309 5.13 19.53 1.96
N ARG A 310 4.53 19.93 0.82
CA ARG A 310 3.30 20.70 0.81
C ARG A 310 2.10 19.93 1.37
N LEU A 311 1.97 18.65 1.05
CA LEU A 311 0.93 17.79 1.64
C LEU A 311 1.06 17.74 3.16
N ARG A 312 2.28 17.58 3.67
CA ARG A 312 2.56 17.57 5.11
C ARG A 312 2.22 18.92 5.76
N GLU A 313 2.66 20.04 5.17
CA GLU A 313 2.38 21.41 5.67
C GLU A 313 0.87 21.70 5.78
N HIS A 314 0.08 21.19 4.84
CA HIS A 314 -1.38 21.30 4.87
C HIS A 314 -2.07 20.27 5.79
N GLY A 315 -1.34 19.33 6.39
CA GLY A 315 -1.90 18.29 7.24
C GLY A 315 -2.69 17.22 6.49
N VAL A 316 -2.38 17.00 5.21
CA VAL A 316 -2.99 15.95 4.41
C VAL A 316 -2.55 14.57 4.93
N ARG A 317 -3.50 13.65 5.05
CA ARG A 317 -3.24 12.27 5.48
C ARG A 317 -2.63 11.48 4.32
N VAL A 318 -1.32 11.27 4.35
CA VAL A 318 -0.60 10.51 3.33
C VAL A 318 -0.48 9.05 3.75
N VAL A 319 -0.73 8.14 2.82
CA VAL A 319 -0.40 6.72 2.90
C VAL A 319 0.61 6.35 1.83
N SER A 320 1.32 5.26 2.01
CA SER A 320 2.31 4.80 1.05
C SER A 320 1.85 3.53 0.35
N GLY A 321 1.69 3.64 -0.93
CA GLY A 321 1.59 2.55 -1.89
C GLY A 321 2.61 2.74 -3.00
N VAL A 322 3.05 1.65 -3.60
CA VAL A 322 4.07 1.70 -4.66
C VAL A 322 3.44 1.71 -6.04
N ASP A 323 2.21 1.20 -6.17
CA ASP A 323 1.65 0.75 -7.45
C ASP A 323 2.47 -0.46 -7.98
N SER A 324 2.78 -1.36 -7.03
CA SER A 324 3.64 -2.53 -7.26
C SER A 324 3.05 -3.45 -8.31
N GLY A 325 3.89 -3.95 -9.20
CA GLY A 325 3.49 -4.82 -10.30
C GLY A 325 3.48 -4.12 -11.67
N MET A 326 3.38 -2.79 -11.70
CA MET A 326 3.16 -2.03 -12.93
C MET A 326 4.38 -1.92 -13.86
N ALA A 327 5.60 -1.94 -13.30
CA ALA A 327 6.82 -1.71 -14.08
C ALA A 327 8.06 -2.25 -13.35
N PRO A 328 9.19 -2.44 -14.03
CA PRO A 328 10.46 -2.82 -13.41
C PRO A 328 10.91 -1.89 -12.28
N ALA A 329 10.60 -0.59 -12.36
CA ALA A 329 10.88 0.38 -11.30
C ALA A 329 9.92 0.28 -10.10
N LYS A 330 8.79 -0.44 -10.24
CA LYS A 330 7.71 -0.60 -9.25
C LYS A 330 7.51 -2.07 -8.92
N ARG A 331 8.58 -2.74 -8.50
CA ARG A 331 8.54 -4.17 -8.15
C ARG A 331 7.80 -4.40 -6.85
N HIS A 332 7.17 -5.58 -6.73
CA HIS A 332 6.71 -6.08 -5.46
C HIS A 332 7.87 -6.14 -4.46
N GLY A 333 7.64 -5.61 -3.24
CA GLY A 333 8.68 -5.47 -2.22
C GLY A 333 9.39 -4.12 -2.19
N ASN A 334 9.03 -3.17 -3.05
CA ASN A 334 9.62 -1.83 -3.07
C ASN A 334 9.04 -0.86 -2.01
N ALA A 335 8.05 -1.27 -1.21
CA ALA A 335 7.37 -0.39 -0.24
C ALA A 335 8.35 0.37 0.69
N TRP A 336 9.43 -0.26 1.12
CA TRP A 336 10.45 0.37 1.95
C TRP A 336 11.07 1.64 1.34
N ARG A 337 11.11 1.73 0.00
CA ARG A 337 11.71 2.87 -0.73
C ARG A 337 10.91 4.16 -0.55
N THR A 338 9.63 4.07 -0.19
CA THR A 338 8.81 5.26 0.05
C THR A 338 9.29 6.06 1.25
N VAL A 339 9.90 5.41 2.26
CA VAL A 339 10.35 6.10 3.48
C VAL A 339 11.48 7.08 3.19
N PRO A 340 12.63 6.70 2.58
CA PRO A 340 13.65 7.69 2.23
C PRO A 340 13.14 8.77 1.27
N GLU A 341 12.20 8.48 0.36
CA GLU A 341 11.60 9.49 -0.52
C GLU A 341 10.73 10.49 0.26
N LEU A 342 9.95 10.02 1.24
CA LEU A 342 9.19 10.89 2.14
C LEU A 342 10.10 11.77 3.00
N VAL A 343 11.20 11.21 3.50
CA VAL A 343 12.20 11.96 4.26
C VAL A 343 12.88 13.03 3.39
N GLU A 344 13.21 12.71 2.14
CA GLU A 344 13.70 13.68 1.14
C GLU A 344 12.65 14.79 0.89
N GLY A 345 11.37 14.46 0.94
CA GLY A 345 10.23 15.38 0.86
C GLY A 345 9.91 16.14 2.15
N GLY A 346 10.73 16.01 3.21
CA GLY A 346 10.61 16.79 4.45
C GLY A 346 9.78 16.13 5.56
N TYR A 347 9.47 14.84 5.45
CA TYR A 347 8.85 14.11 6.57
C TYR A 347 9.88 13.68 7.59
N PRO A 348 9.62 13.79 8.90
CA PRO A 348 10.36 13.06 9.92
C PRO A 348 10.28 11.55 9.68
N VAL A 349 11.31 10.81 10.08
CA VAL A 349 11.40 9.35 9.82
C VAL A 349 10.21 8.60 10.44
N ASP A 350 9.79 8.96 11.64
CA ASP A 350 8.63 8.34 12.31
C ASP A 350 7.31 8.62 11.59
N GLU A 351 7.08 9.85 11.10
CA GLU A 351 5.91 10.17 10.28
C GLU A 351 5.94 9.40 8.94
N ALA A 352 7.11 9.31 8.30
CA ALA A 352 7.27 8.54 7.06
C ALA A 352 6.98 7.05 7.28
N LEU A 353 7.48 6.46 8.36
CA LEU A 353 7.19 5.06 8.73
C LEU A 353 5.70 4.83 9.06
N ALA A 354 5.04 5.81 9.68
CA ALA A 354 3.61 5.71 9.98
C ALA A 354 2.76 5.56 8.72
N THR A 355 3.18 6.13 7.57
CA THR A 355 2.48 6.00 6.28
C THR A 355 2.45 4.56 5.73
N LEU A 356 3.38 3.71 6.17
CA LEU A 356 3.48 2.28 5.83
C LEU A 356 3.04 1.35 6.97
N THR A 357 2.62 1.90 8.11
CA THR A 357 2.26 1.11 9.28
C THR A 357 0.92 1.54 9.87
N SER A 358 0.89 2.40 10.88
CA SER A 358 -0.36 2.75 11.58
C SER A 358 -1.35 3.53 10.70
N VAL A 359 -0.89 4.52 9.93
CA VAL A 359 -1.76 5.30 9.03
C VAL A 359 -2.27 4.45 7.88
N ALA A 360 -1.40 3.58 7.31
CA ALA A 360 -1.82 2.60 6.30
C ALA A 360 -2.85 1.61 6.84
N ALA A 361 -2.67 1.12 8.07
CA ALA A 361 -3.64 0.24 8.73
C ALA A 361 -5.01 0.92 8.91
N GLU A 362 -5.01 2.21 9.31
CA GLU A 362 -6.25 2.99 9.41
C GLU A 362 -6.93 3.13 8.04
N ALA A 363 -6.20 3.50 7.00
CA ALA A 363 -6.74 3.66 5.65
C ALA A 363 -7.26 2.34 5.05
N CYS A 364 -6.70 1.21 5.46
CA CYS A 364 -7.16 -0.14 5.08
C CYS A 364 -8.25 -0.70 6.00
N GLY A 365 -8.72 0.03 7.01
CA GLY A 365 -9.70 -0.45 7.99
C GLY A 365 -9.17 -1.51 8.96
N LEU A 366 -7.85 -1.68 9.06
CA LEU A 366 -7.17 -2.75 9.81
C LEU A 366 -6.47 -2.27 11.08
N ALA A 367 -6.70 -1.04 11.55
CA ALA A 367 -6.05 -0.50 12.75
C ALA A 367 -6.31 -1.33 14.02
N HIS A 368 -7.37 -2.13 14.05
CA HIS A 368 -7.72 -3.06 15.13
C HIS A 368 -6.99 -4.42 15.02
N GLU A 369 -6.31 -4.69 13.89
CA GLU A 369 -5.64 -5.96 13.59
C GLU A 369 -4.12 -5.82 13.49
N THR A 370 -3.60 -4.75 12.88
CA THR A 370 -2.17 -4.61 12.56
C THR A 370 -1.72 -3.14 12.51
N GLY A 371 -0.47 -2.88 12.10
CA GLY A 371 0.09 -1.55 11.91
C GLY A 371 0.74 -0.94 13.15
N ARG A 372 0.66 -1.60 14.32
CA ARG A 372 1.31 -1.17 15.57
C ARG A 372 1.89 -2.34 16.36
N LEU A 373 2.94 -2.09 17.12
CA LEU A 373 3.41 -3.01 18.14
C LEU A 373 2.55 -2.81 19.40
N ALA A 374 1.38 -3.46 19.46
CA ALA A 374 0.47 -3.33 20.57
C ALA A 374 -0.16 -4.67 20.94
N ARG A 375 -0.40 -4.87 22.26
CA ARG A 375 -1.02 -6.09 22.76
C ARG A 375 -2.39 -6.33 22.11
N GLY A 376 -2.62 -7.55 21.68
CA GLY A 376 -3.85 -8.00 21.05
C GLY A 376 -3.85 -7.93 19.53
N LEU A 377 -2.95 -7.14 18.92
CA LEU A 377 -2.79 -7.09 17.47
C LEU A 377 -2.08 -8.33 16.92
N ALA A 378 -2.22 -8.58 15.64
CA ALA A 378 -1.50 -9.64 14.94
C ALA A 378 0.02 -9.44 15.09
N ALA A 379 0.74 -10.53 15.27
CA ALA A 379 2.20 -10.50 15.30
C ALA A 379 2.75 -10.41 13.87
N ASP A 380 2.49 -9.27 13.24
CA ASP A 380 3.05 -8.83 11.97
C ASP A 380 4.25 -7.95 12.29
N LEU A 381 5.48 -8.52 12.18
CA LEU A 381 6.70 -7.87 12.63
C LEU A 381 7.74 -7.86 11.52
N LEU A 382 8.47 -6.75 11.43
CA LEU A 382 9.69 -6.63 10.65
C LEU A 382 10.85 -6.29 11.59
N VAL A 383 11.93 -7.04 11.52
CA VAL A 383 13.22 -6.68 12.14
C VAL A 383 14.21 -6.37 11.03
N VAL A 384 14.91 -5.25 11.14
CA VAL A 384 15.94 -4.82 10.19
C VAL A 384 17.29 -4.67 10.87
N ASP A 385 18.37 -4.83 10.11
CA ASP A 385 19.73 -4.65 10.62
C ASP A 385 20.09 -3.16 10.65
N GLY A 386 20.23 -2.58 11.86
CA GLY A 386 20.65 -1.21 12.07
C GLY A 386 19.63 -0.35 12.82
N ASP A 387 20.00 0.92 13.02
CA ASP A 387 19.19 1.93 13.66
C ASP A 387 18.34 2.67 12.60
N LEU A 388 17.06 2.34 12.54
CA LEU A 388 16.12 2.87 11.57
C LEU A 388 15.85 4.38 11.77
N GLU A 389 15.99 4.89 12.97
CA GLU A 389 15.81 6.32 13.25
C GLU A 389 16.93 7.16 12.61
N GLN A 390 18.14 6.60 12.53
CA GLN A 390 19.30 7.27 11.95
C GLN A 390 19.47 7.03 10.45
N ASP A 391 19.07 5.83 9.97
CA ASP A 391 19.23 5.44 8.57
C ASP A 391 17.98 4.68 8.09
N PRO A 392 17.03 5.36 7.46
CA PRO A 392 15.82 4.69 6.93
C PRO A 392 16.10 3.67 5.81
N THR A 393 17.29 3.68 5.19
CA THR A 393 17.66 2.74 4.13
C THR A 393 17.88 1.31 4.66
N VAL A 394 18.03 1.13 5.98
CA VAL A 394 18.14 -0.20 6.62
C VAL A 394 16.87 -1.04 6.40
N LEU A 395 15.73 -0.44 6.06
CA LEU A 395 14.51 -1.14 5.64
C LEU A 395 14.75 -2.09 4.45
N SER A 396 15.75 -1.82 3.63
CA SER A 396 16.15 -2.69 2.51
C SER A 396 16.79 -4.02 2.97
N ARG A 397 17.06 -4.19 4.26
CA ARG A 397 17.78 -5.33 4.84
C ARG A 397 16.96 -6.03 5.92
N PRO A 398 15.84 -6.68 5.56
CA PRO A 398 15.06 -7.48 6.49
C PRO A 398 15.93 -8.58 7.14
N ARG A 399 15.90 -8.65 8.46
CA ARG A 399 16.60 -9.69 9.24
C ARG A 399 15.65 -10.79 9.69
N GLN A 400 14.44 -10.39 10.03
CA GLN A 400 13.34 -11.28 10.37
C GLN A 400 12.03 -10.66 9.94
N VAL A 401 11.19 -11.46 9.33
CA VAL A 401 9.80 -11.10 9.04
C VAL A 401 8.90 -12.11 9.70
N MET A 402 7.84 -11.63 10.33
CA MET A 402 6.82 -12.47 10.93
C MET A 402 5.46 -12.02 10.38
N VAL A 403 4.70 -12.97 9.86
CA VAL A 403 3.33 -12.74 9.37
C VAL A 403 2.38 -13.52 10.27
N ARG A 404 1.54 -12.84 11.00
CA ARG A 404 0.59 -13.45 11.96
C ARG A 404 1.26 -14.52 12.85
N GLY A 405 2.40 -14.15 13.43
CA GLY A 405 3.18 -15.00 14.33
C GLY A 405 4.03 -16.08 13.63
N THR A 406 3.93 -16.25 12.32
CA THR A 406 4.74 -17.20 11.58
C THR A 406 6.00 -16.52 11.03
N THR A 407 7.18 -16.97 11.47
CA THR A 407 8.46 -16.48 10.93
C THR A 407 8.60 -16.90 9.47
N VAL A 408 8.95 -15.95 8.63
CA VAL A 408 9.17 -16.13 7.18
C VAL A 408 10.61 -16.56 6.93
N ASP A 409 10.79 -17.56 6.08
CA ASP A 409 12.09 -17.87 5.49
C ASP A 409 12.42 -16.78 4.44
N LEU A 410 13.57 -16.14 4.62
CA LEU A 410 14.03 -15.05 3.75
C LEU A 410 14.96 -15.54 2.60
N GLY A 411 15.27 -16.83 2.58
CA GLY A 411 16.15 -17.45 1.58
C GLY A 411 17.61 -17.50 1.97
#